data_3cac5b44887f85b643a15d196e253880
#
_entry.id   3cac5b44887f85b643a15d196e253880
#
_cell.length_a   1.000
_cell.length_b   1.000
_cell.length_c   1.000
_cell.angle_alpha   90.00
_cell.angle_beta   90.00
_cell.angle_gamma   90.00
#
_symmetry.space_group_name_H-M   'P 1'
#
loop_
_entity.id
_entity.type
_entity.pdbx_description
1 polymer ?
#
loop_
_entity_poly.entity_id
_entity_poly.type
_entity_poly.pdbx_seq_one_letter_code
_entity_poly.pdbx_strand_id
1 'polypeptide(L)'
;MKQCRKCKRKYRSKSYKYCPHDGSPLSEGLEVDATLDLNDPLNLDATIVINADTSEITKRTSKKKRGPKKHLIKDPVIAISINEQFPHCEAPDDLYTCTRGLWRLNRTRAEQAKYAFAIYEGVIKEVYEIDQWFPATKAFSDYWVSRLKSQGSKISPAELIGRYEFSGHLAPEPIREKYVGKKIPKRHSGNPIMYFNC
;
A
#
# COMPACT_ATOMS: atom_id res chain seq x y z
N MET A 1 -9.64 4.45 20.80
CA MET A 1 -9.40 5.13 19.50
C MET A 1 -7.93 5.00 19.20
N LYS A 2 -7.54 4.63 17.97
CA LYS A 2 -6.12 4.51 17.60
C LYS A 2 -5.69 5.74 16.80
N GLN A 3 -4.43 6.17 16.94
CA GLN A 3 -3.90 7.31 16.21
C GLN A 3 -2.61 6.93 15.46
N CYS A 4 -2.49 7.39 14.23
CA CYS A 4 -1.24 7.26 13.49
C CYS A 4 -0.21 8.27 13.99
N ARG A 5 0.96 7.79 14.39
CA ARG A 5 2.04 8.68 14.86
C ARG A 5 2.62 9.55 13.74
N LYS A 6 2.54 9.09 12.49
CA LYS A 6 3.12 9.78 11.33
C LYS A 6 2.17 10.83 10.75
N CYS A 7 0.93 10.44 10.37
CA CYS A 7 -0.02 11.38 9.75
C CYS A 7 -1.01 12.00 10.74
N LYS A 8 -0.95 11.64 12.04
CA LYS A 8 -1.78 12.15 13.15
C LYS A 8 -3.29 11.88 13.02
N ARG A 9 -3.74 11.13 12.01
CA ARG A 9 -5.15 10.78 11.84
C ARG A 9 -5.61 9.80 12.92
N LYS A 10 -6.84 9.99 13.39
CA LYS A 10 -7.48 9.16 14.42
C LYS A 10 -8.45 8.18 13.77
N TYR A 11 -8.44 6.92 14.23
CA TYR A 11 -9.28 5.84 13.71
C TYR A 11 -10.11 5.24 14.82
N ARG A 12 -11.43 5.15 14.62
CA ARG A 12 -12.37 4.62 15.61
C ARG A 12 -12.45 3.09 15.63
N SER A 13 -12.12 2.44 14.50
CA SER A 13 -12.16 0.98 14.41
C SER A 13 -11.02 0.33 15.18
N LYS A 14 -11.32 -0.67 16.00
CA LYS A 14 -10.35 -1.48 16.74
C LYS A 14 -9.57 -2.46 15.85
N SER A 15 -10.10 -2.80 14.66
CA SER A 15 -9.53 -3.77 13.73
C SER A 15 -8.30 -3.28 12.98
N TYR A 16 -8.03 -1.97 12.96
CA TYR A 16 -6.81 -1.47 12.32
C TYR A 16 -5.59 -1.64 13.20
N LYS A 17 -4.60 -2.35 12.68
CA LYS A 17 -3.24 -2.37 13.25
C LYS A 17 -2.30 -1.40 12.55
N TYR A 18 -2.61 -1.03 11.31
CA TYR A 18 -1.81 -0.13 10.47
C TYR A 18 -2.63 1.05 9.97
N CYS A 19 -1.98 2.19 9.79
CA CYS A 19 -2.59 3.39 9.23
C CYS A 19 -2.91 3.17 7.74
N PRO A 20 -4.16 3.27 7.30
CA PRO A 20 -4.51 3.12 5.89
C PRO A 20 -3.86 4.17 4.98
N HIS A 21 -3.49 5.32 5.56
CA HIS A 21 -2.92 6.44 4.80
C HIS A 21 -1.42 6.28 4.49
N ASP A 22 -0.64 5.80 5.45
CA ASP A 22 0.83 5.75 5.30
C ASP A 22 1.46 4.39 5.65
N GLY A 23 0.64 3.39 6.02
CA GLY A 23 1.09 2.04 6.36
C GLY A 23 1.82 1.94 7.70
N SER A 24 1.86 3.00 8.52
CA SER A 24 2.49 2.98 9.84
C SER A 24 1.64 2.20 10.84
N PRO A 25 2.25 1.48 11.81
CA PRO A 25 1.49 0.83 12.86
C PRO A 25 0.72 1.86 13.70
N LEU A 26 -0.51 1.53 14.04
CA LEU A 26 -1.36 2.34 14.90
C LEU A 26 -1.13 1.93 16.35
N SER A 27 -0.77 2.89 17.20
CA SER A 27 -0.70 2.68 18.65
C SER A 27 -2.03 3.03 19.31
N GLU A 28 -2.44 2.24 20.27
CA GLU A 28 -3.47 2.66 21.22
C GLU A 28 -2.89 3.82 22.02
N GLY A 29 -3.61 4.94 22.06
CA GLY A 29 -3.15 6.11 22.82
C GLY A 29 -3.05 5.75 24.30
N LEU A 30 -1.84 5.57 24.79
CA LEU A 30 -1.53 5.71 26.20
C LEU A 30 -1.54 7.21 26.45
N GLU A 31 -2.47 7.68 27.26
CA GLU A 31 -2.36 8.97 27.92
C GLU A 31 -1.13 8.88 28.80
N VAL A 32 -0.01 9.38 28.33
CA VAL A 32 1.17 9.60 29.18
C VAL A 32 1.00 10.96 29.81
N ASP A 33 0.75 10.93 31.10
CA ASP A 33 0.86 12.06 32.01
C ASP A 33 2.23 12.70 31.85
N ALA A 34 2.25 13.98 31.55
CA ALA A 34 3.46 14.73 31.31
C ALA A 34 4.02 15.24 32.63
N THR A 35 4.79 14.39 33.33
CA THR A 35 5.72 14.84 34.34
C THR A 35 6.98 13.98 34.31
N LEU A 36 7.95 14.40 33.52
CA LEU A 36 9.32 13.94 33.72
C LEU A 36 10.27 15.12 33.65
N ASP A 37 10.92 15.33 34.82
CA ASP A 37 11.89 16.34 35.13
C ASP A 37 13.05 16.39 34.12
N LEU A 38 13.37 17.63 33.73
CA LEU A 38 14.62 18.02 33.10
C LEU A 38 15.70 18.16 34.22
N ASN A 39 16.52 17.12 34.39
CA ASN A 39 17.87 17.24 34.95
C ASN A 39 18.52 15.86 35.06
N ASP A 40 19.28 15.48 34.06
CA ASP A 40 20.44 14.61 34.24
C ASP A 40 21.49 14.93 33.16
N PRO A 41 22.61 15.54 33.55
CA PRO A 41 23.76 15.76 32.69
C PRO A 41 24.71 14.59 32.86
N LEU A 42 25.20 14.02 31.77
CA LEU A 42 26.48 13.32 31.65
C LEU A 42 26.39 12.14 30.64
N ASN A 43 26.75 12.36 29.41
CA ASN A 43 27.94 11.69 28.88
C ASN A 43 28.33 12.28 27.51
N LEU A 44 29.31 13.15 27.56
CA LEU A 44 30.13 13.58 26.42
C LEU A 44 31.33 12.64 26.37
N ASP A 45 31.39 11.81 25.31
CA ASP A 45 32.67 11.40 24.72
C ASP A 45 32.41 10.67 23.40
N ALA A 46 32.57 11.36 22.29
CA ALA A 46 32.94 10.76 21.02
C ALA A 46 33.85 11.77 20.29
N THR A 47 35.11 11.58 20.46
CA THR A 47 36.17 12.29 19.75
C THR A 47 36.04 12.08 18.24
N ILE A 48 35.72 13.16 17.49
CA ILE A 48 35.77 13.18 16.03
C ILE A 48 37.23 13.37 15.63
N VAL A 49 37.86 12.32 15.08
CA VAL A 49 39.15 12.42 14.43
C VAL A 49 38.91 12.78 12.97
N ILE A 50 39.22 14.03 12.61
CA ILE A 50 39.23 14.48 11.22
C ILE A 50 40.62 14.21 10.67
N ASN A 51 40.78 13.20 9.83
CA ASN A 51 41.97 13.06 9.02
C ASN A 51 41.69 13.66 7.64
N ALA A 52 42.28 14.84 7.42
CA ALA A 52 42.46 15.41 6.09
C ALA A 52 43.64 14.73 5.43
N ASP A 53 43.42 14.06 4.34
CA ASP A 53 44.50 13.90 3.34
C ASP A 53 43.92 13.93 1.91
N THR A 54 44.52 14.82 1.16
CA THR A 54 44.23 15.20 -0.22
C THR A 54 44.97 14.23 -1.13
N SER A 55 44.30 13.63 -2.08
CA SER A 55 44.76 13.58 -3.50
C SER A 55 44.08 12.48 -4.31
N GLU A 56 43.86 12.87 -5.56
CA GLU A 56 43.64 12.08 -6.76
C GLU A 56 42.24 11.55 -7.09
N ILE A 57 41.63 12.41 -7.91
CA ILE A 57 40.51 12.12 -8.81
C ILE A 57 40.96 11.13 -9.88
N THR A 58 40.46 9.89 -9.80
CA THR A 58 40.36 9.05 -11.00
C THR A 58 38.93 8.58 -11.13
N LYS A 59 38.23 9.22 -12.11
CA LYS A 59 36.92 8.80 -12.58
C LYS A 59 37.03 7.39 -13.20
N ARG A 60 36.75 6.36 -12.41
CA ARG A 60 36.38 5.04 -12.93
C ARG A 60 34.91 4.81 -12.61
N THR A 61 34.03 5.08 -13.60
CA THR A 61 32.63 4.67 -13.58
C THR A 61 32.57 3.15 -13.66
N SER A 62 32.77 2.48 -12.54
CA SER A 62 32.43 1.07 -12.43
C SER A 62 30.88 0.95 -12.45
N LYS A 63 30.34 0.49 -13.58
CA LYS A 63 28.95 0.01 -13.65
C LYS A 63 28.80 -1.10 -12.62
N LYS A 64 28.32 -0.75 -11.43
CA LYS A 64 27.99 -1.69 -10.36
C LYS A 64 26.95 -2.68 -10.93
N LYS A 65 27.37 -3.90 -11.26
CA LYS A 65 26.48 -4.98 -11.68
C LYS A 65 25.44 -5.14 -10.57
N ARG A 66 24.19 -4.71 -10.85
CA ARG A 66 23.07 -4.92 -9.94
C ARG A 66 22.87 -6.43 -9.85
N GLY A 67 23.21 -7.02 -8.70
CA GLY A 67 22.88 -8.41 -8.42
C GLY A 67 21.39 -8.69 -8.61
N PRO A 68 20.97 -9.95 -8.75
CA PRO A 68 19.56 -10.29 -8.95
C PRO A 68 18.74 -9.67 -7.84
N LYS A 69 17.80 -8.79 -8.21
CA LYS A 69 16.87 -8.16 -7.25
C LYS A 69 16.07 -9.27 -6.62
N LYS A 70 16.35 -9.58 -5.35
CA LYS A 70 15.60 -10.55 -4.57
C LYS A 70 14.13 -10.09 -4.58
N HIS A 71 13.25 -10.85 -5.26
CA HIS A 71 11.84 -10.51 -5.32
C HIS A 71 11.28 -10.49 -3.90
N LEU A 72 10.84 -9.32 -3.46
CA LEU A 72 10.25 -9.12 -2.13
C LEU A 72 8.96 -9.93 -1.98
N ILE A 73 8.21 -10.10 -3.08
CA ILE A 73 6.92 -10.78 -3.14
C ILE A 73 7.15 -12.21 -3.61
N LYS A 74 6.83 -13.18 -2.74
CA LYS A 74 6.99 -14.61 -3.00
C LYS A 74 5.66 -15.33 -3.25
N ASP A 75 4.58 -14.77 -2.73
CA ASP A 75 3.23 -15.34 -2.86
C ASP A 75 2.61 -14.97 -4.22
N PRO A 76 1.64 -15.76 -4.72
CA PRO A 76 0.85 -15.40 -5.90
C PRO A 76 -0.02 -14.18 -5.61
N VAL A 77 0.27 -13.06 -6.24
CA VAL A 77 -0.34 -11.77 -5.91
C VAL A 77 -0.73 -10.98 -7.15
N ILE A 78 -1.91 -10.39 -7.08
CA ILE A 78 -2.30 -9.27 -7.94
C ILE A 78 -2.15 -7.96 -7.16
N ALA A 79 -1.30 -7.06 -7.62
CA ALA A 79 -1.12 -5.74 -7.02
C ALA A 79 -1.88 -4.70 -7.83
N ILE A 80 -2.73 -3.96 -7.15
CA ILE A 80 -3.73 -3.05 -7.74
C ILE A 80 -3.40 -1.64 -7.27
N SER A 81 -3.02 -0.77 -8.22
CA SER A 81 -2.76 0.64 -7.94
C SER A 81 -4.07 1.41 -7.88
N ILE A 82 -4.40 1.92 -6.70
CA ILE A 82 -5.63 2.67 -6.42
C ILE A 82 -5.35 4.17 -6.23
N ASN A 83 -4.34 4.71 -6.91
CA ASN A 83 -3.85 6.07 -6.69
C ASN A 83 -4.94 7.14 -6.83
N GLU A 84 -5.85 6.97 -7.79
CA GLU A 84 -6.93 7.93 -8.03
C GLU A 84 -8.02 7.86 -6.96
N GLN A 85 -8.29 6.66 -6.45
CA GLN A 85 -9.40 6.43 -5.51
C GLN A 85 -8.99 6.54 -4.04
N PHE A 86 -7.73 6.26 -3.73
CA PHE A 86 -7.24 6.24 -2.35
C PHE A 86 -7.47 7.55 -1.57
N PRO A 87 -7.32 8.75 -2.17
CA PRO A 87 -7.61 10.00 -1.47
C PRO A 87 -9.07 10.13 -1.00
N HIS A 88 -9.98 9.39 -1.64
CA HIS A 88 -11.41 9.38 -1.33
C HIS A 88 -11.85 8.19 -0.44
N CYS A 89 -10.87 7.40 0.06
CA CYS A 89 -11.14 6.28 0.96
C CYS A 89 -11.06 6.79 2.41
N GLU A 90 -12.23 7.07 3.01
CA GLU A 90 -12.31 7.58 4.39
C GLU A 90 -12.42 6.47 5.43
N ALA A 91 -13.00 5.33 5.04
CA ALA A 91 -13.23 4.17 5.88
C ALA A 91 -12.51 2.92 5.36
N PRO A 92 -12.35 1.87 6.21
CA PRO A 92 -11.80 0.58 5.82
C PRO A 92 -12.50 -0.06 4.64
N ASP A 93 -13.82 -0.04 4.71
CA ASP A 93 -14.68 -0.63 3.69
C ASP A 93 -14.52 0.08 2.34
N ASP A 94 -14.19 1.37 2.37
CA ASP A 94 -13.85 2.12 1.16
C ASP A 94 -12.56 1.60 0.52
N LEU A 95 -11.53 1.30 1.32
CA LEU A 95 -10.27 0.77 0.81
C LEU A 95 -10.47 -0.60 0.15
N TYR A 96 -11.26 -1.47 0.76
CA TYR A 96 -11.64 -2.74 0.17
C TYR A 96 -12.41 -2.53 -1.14
N THR A 97 -13.43 -1.69 -1.12
CA THR A 97 -14.27 -1.37 -2.28
C THR A 97 -13.43 -0.80 -3.43
N CYS A 98 -12.49 0.11 -3.15
CA CYS A 98 -11.58 0.66 -4.16
C CYS A 98 -10.62 -0.39 -4.73
N THR A 99 -10.22 -1.38 -3.93
CA THR A 99 -9.32 -2.45 -4.35
C THR A 99 -10.06 -3.56 -5.11
N ARG A 100 -11.27 -3.88 -4.69
CA ARG A 100 -12.08 -4.98 -5.18
C ARG A 100 -12.39 -4.91 -6.69
N GLY A 101 -12.66 -3.76 -7.23
CA GLY A 101 -13.04 -3.65 -8.64
C GLY A 101 -13.22 -2.20 -9.06
N LEU A 102 -13.42 -1.87 -10.29
CA LEU A 102 -13.76 -2.59 -11.52
C LEU A 102 -12.52 -2.63 -12.45
N TRP A 103 -11.93 -3.76 -12.62
CA TRP A 103 -10.62 -3.84 -13.28
C TRP A 103 -10.69 -4.51 -14.65
N ARG A 104 -9.98 -3.93 -15.63
CA ARG A 104 -9.63 -4.64 -16.87
C ARG A 104 -8.37 -5.45 -16.57
N LEU A 105 -8.50 -6.78 -16.57
CA LEU A 105 -7.43 -7.67 -16.18
C LEU A 105 -7.43 -8.97 -17.00
N ASN A 106 -6.32 -9.69 -16.94
CA ASN A 106 -6.27 -11.05 -17.48
C ASN A 106 -6.86 -12.01 -16.43
N ARG A 107 -8.04 -12.56 -16.73
CA ARG A 107 -8.79 -13.42 -15.81
C ARG A 107 -7.99 -14.65 -15.40
N THR A 108 -7.36 -15.35 -16.34
CA THR A 108 -6.59 -16.57 -16.07
C THR A 108 -5.47 -16.33 -15.08
N ARG A 109 -4.79 -15.18 -15.18
CA ARG A 109 -3.74 -14.80 -14.23
C ARG A 109 -4.31 -14.34 -12.89
N ALA A 110 -5.42 -13.62 -12.91
CA ALA A 110 -6.05 -13.13 -11.69
C ALA A 110 -6.57 -14.30 -10.83
N GLU A 111 -7.09 -15.35 -11.45
CA GLU A 111 -7.56 -16.57 -10.77
C GLU A 111 -6.42 -17.38 -10.12
N GLN A 112 -5.17 -17.19 -10.56
CA GLN A 112 -4.01 -17.79 -9.92
C GLN A 112 -3.50 -16.99 -8.71
N ALA A 113 -3.92 -15.73 -8.59
CA ALA A 113 -3.53 -14.88 -7.46
C ALA A 113 -4.31 -15.25 -6.20
N LYS A 114 -3.57 -15.54 -5.12
CA LYS A 114 -4.16 -15.79 -3.81
C LYS A 114 -4.50 -14.49 -3.09
N TYR A 115 -3.69 -13.46 -3.28
CA TYR A 115 -3.83 -12.19 -2.55
C TYR A 115 -3.94 -11.00 -3.50
N ALA A 116 -4.74 -10.02 -3.11
CA ALA A 116 -4.83 -8.70 -3.73
C ALA A 116 -4.16 -7.65 -2.84
N PHE A 117 -3.20 -6.90 -3.40
CA PHE A 117 -2.53 -5.80 -2.71
C PHE A 117 -3.15 -4.46 -3.14
N ALA A 118 -3.63 -3.69 -2.17
CA ALA A 118 -4.00 -2.30 -2.37
C ALA A 118 -2.75 -1.43 -2.39
N ILE A 119 -2.43 -0.81 -3.52
CA ILE A 119 -1.20 -0.01 -3.69
C ILE A 119 -1.55 1.47 -3.83
N TYR A 120 -0.92 2.30 -3.01
CA TYR A 120 -0.94 3.75 -3.16
C TYR A 120 0.49 4.30 -3.13
N GLU A 121 0.85 5.09 -4.14
CA GLU A 121 2.20 5.66 -4.33
C GLU A 121 3.33 4.62 -4.22
N GLY A 122 3.06 3.41 -4.73
CA GLY A 122 4.02 2.31 -4.72
C GLY A 122 4.19 1.63 -3.36
N VAL A 123 3.36 1.96 -2.36
CA VAL A 123 3.35 1.36 -1.02
C VAL A 123 2.12 0.48 -0.87
N ILE A 124 2.30 -0.73 -0.34
CA ILE A 124 1.20 -1.65 -0.01
C ILE A 124 0.46 -1.09 1.20
N LYS A 125 -0.80 -0.72 1.01
CA LYS A 125 -1.65 -0.16 2.06
C LYS A 125 -2.41 -1.22 2.82
N GLU A 126 -2.86 -2.24 2.11
CA GLU A 126 -3.56 -3.38 2.69
C GLU A 126 -3.41 -4.62 1.80
N VAL A 127 -3.66 -5.79 2.39
CA VAL A 127 -3.64 -7.10 1.74
C VAL A 127 -4.96 -7.80 1.98
N TYR A 128 -5.58 -8.26 0.91
CA TYR A 128 -6.82 -9.05 0.94
C TYR A 128 -6.52 -10.46 0.43
N GLU A 129 -7.13 -11.46 1.04
CA GLU A 129 -7.21 -12.83 0.50
C GLU A 129 -8.41 -12.88 -0.44
N ILE A 130 -8.18 -13.42 -1.65
CA ILE A 130 -9.19 -13.48 -2.72
C ILE A 130 -9.95 -14.78 -2.58
N ASP A 131 -11.28 -14.70 -2.47
CA ASP A 131 -12.16 -15.86 -2.49
C ASP A 131 -12.49 -16.23 -3.94
N GLN A 132 -12.92 -15.25 -4.75
CA GLN A 132 -13.37 -15.48 -6.12
C GLN A 132 -13.32 -14.21 -6.98
N TRP A 133 -13.02 -14.39 -8.28
CA TRP A 133 -13.17 -13.37 -9.32
C TRP A 133 -14.43 -13.62 -10.13
N PHE A 134 -15.17 -12.56 -10.44
CA PHE A 134 -16.36 -12.63 -11.27
C PHE A 134 -16.52 -11.36 -12.12
N PRO A 135 -17.30 -11.43 -13.24
CA PRO A 135 -17.62 -10.23 -14.00
C PRO A 135 -18.31 -9.21 -13.11
N ALA A 136 -18.00 -7.94 -13.32
CA ALA A 136 -18.57 -6.86 -12.55
C ALA A 136 -20.10 -6.91 -12.56
N THR A 137 -20.69 -6.94 -11.38
CA THR A 137 -22.15 -6.95 -11.22
C THR A 137 -22.74 -5.60 -11.59
N LYS A 138 -24.00 -5.61 -12.07
CA LYS A 138 -24.71 -4.37 -12.41
C LYS A 138 -24.78 -3.43 -11.19
N ALA A 139 -25.14 -3.95 -10.03
CA ALA A 139 -25.28 -3.16 -8.80
C ALA A 139 -23.94 -2.48 -8.42
N PHE A 140 -22.82 -3.18 -8.52
CA PHE A 140 -21.51 -2.64 -8.22
C PHE A 140 -21.04 -1.65 -9.29
N SER A 141 -21.38 -1.89 -10.55
CA SER A 141 -21.12 -0.95 -11.65
C SER A 141 -21.91 0.36 -11.47
N ASP A 142 -23.19 0.27 -11.11
CA ASP A 142 -24.05 1.43 -10.85
C ASP A 142 -23.54 2.26 -9.65
N TYR A 143 -23.11 1.59 -8.59
CA TYR A 143 -22.44 2.23 -7.46
C TYR A 143 -21.21 3.03 -7.89
N TRP A 144 -20.32 2.41 -8.69
CA TRP A 144 -19.10 3.07 -9.17
C TRP A 144 -19.38 4.23 -10.12
N VAL A 145 -20.35 4.09 -11.02
CA VAL A 145 -20.76 5.20 -11.89
C VAL A 145 -21.24 6.38 -11.05
N SER A 146 -22.07 6.14 -10.05
CA SER A 146 -22.56 7.18 -9.15
C SER A 146 -21.42 7.87 -8.39
N ARG A 147 -20.50 7.08 -7.81
CA ARG A 147 -19.32 7.56 -7.07
C ARG A 147 -18.38 8.40 -7.97
N LEU A 148 -18.06 7.90 -9.16
CA LEU A 148 -17.17 8.60 -10.08
C LEU A 148 -17.80 9.89 -10.63
N LYS A 149 -19.11 9.88 -10.87
CA LYS A 149 -19.85 11.11 -11.26
C LYS A 149 -19.82 12.18 -10.17
N SER A 150 -19.96 11.80 -8.91
CA SER A 150 -19.83 12.74 -7.78
C SER A 150 -18.42 13.35 -7.66
N GLN A 151 -17.41 12.66 -8.19
CA GLN A 151 -16.03 13.13 -8.31
C GLN A 151 -15.74 13.90 -9.62
N GLY A 152 -16.77 14.22 -10.40
CA GLY A 152 -16.65 14.96 -11.66
C GLY A 152 -16.25 14.13 -12.89
N SER A 153 -16.23 12.81 -12.78
CA SER A 153 -15.94 11.92 -13.92
C SER A 153 -17.15 11.82 -14.86
N LYS A 154 -16.87 11.74 -16.17
CA LYS A 154 -17.87 11.56 -17.23
C LYS A 154 -18.06 10.08 -17.64
N ILE A 155 -17.69 9.15 -16.77
CA ILE A 155 -17.76 7.72 -17.10
C ILE A 155 -19.21 7.25 -17.36
N SER A 156 -19.38 6.40 -18.34
CA SER A 156 -20.66 5.75 -18.67
C SER A 156 -20.68 4.29 -18.18
N PRO A 157 -21.85 3.70 -17.90
CA PRO A 157 -21.96 2.27 -17.55
C PRO A 157 -21.39 1.34 -18.64
N ALA A 158 -21.49 1.72 -19.91
CA ALA A 158 -20.95 0.94 -21.03
C ALA A 158 -19.43 0.75 -20.96
N GLU A 159 -18.70 1.69 -20.39
CA GLU A 159 -17.24 1.59 -20.22
C GLU A 159 -16.81 0.60 -19.16
N LEU A 160 -17.74 0.15 -18.33
CA LEU A 160 -17.52 -0.83 -17.26
C LEU A 160 -17.79 -2.29 -17.73
N ILE A 161 -18.35 -2.46 -18.93
CA ILE A 161 -18.58 -3.80 -19.50
C ILE A 161 -17.23 -4.52 -19.70
N GLY A 162 -17.19 -5.81 -19.35
CA GLY A 162 -16.00 -6.66 -19.46
C GLY A 162 -14.94 -6.40 -18.39
N ARG A 163 -15.28 -5.63 -17.35
CA ARG A 163 -14.44 -5.51 -16.15
C ARG A 163 -14.78 -6.60 -15.15
N TYR A 164 -13.87 -6.80 -14.21
CA TYR A 164 -13.96 -7.82 -13.17
C TYR A 164 -13.86 -7.20 -11.80
N GLU A 165 -14.48 -7.87 -10.85
CA GLU A 165 -14.37 -7.61 -9.41
C GLU A 165 -14.08 -8.91 -8.68
N PHE A 166 -13.57 -8.83 -7.45
CA PHE A 166 -13.38 -10.01 -6.61
C PHE A 166 -14.18 -9.93 -5.32
N SER A 167 -14.54 -11.07 -4.75
CA SER A 167 -14.88 -11.20 -3.34
C SER A 167 -13.65 -11.64 -2.56
N GLY A 168 -13.55 -11.20 -1.33
CA GLY A 168 -12.44 -11.53 -0.45
C GLY A 168 -12.58 -10.85 0.90
N HIS A 169 -11.60 -11.08 1.74
CA HIS A 169 -11.54 -10.56 3.09
C HIS A 169 -10.10 -10.14 3.44
N LEU A 170 -9.89 -9.50 4.57
CA LEU A 170 -8.55 -9.16 5.02
C LEU A 170 -7.70 -10.42 5.13
N ALA A 171 -6.51 -10.41 4.54
CA ALA A 171 -5.59 -11.53 4.64
C ALA A 171 -5.19 -11.79 6.10
N PRO A 172 -4.80 -13.05 6.44
CA PRO A 172 -4.31 -13.38 7.77
C PRO A 172 -3.17 -12.46 8.21
N GLU A 173 -3.13 -12.16 9.50
CA GLU A 173 -2.18 -11.21 10.09
C GLU A 173 -0.72 -11.46 9.69
N PRO A 174 -0.18 -12.70 9.67
CA PRO A 174 1.20 -12.93 9.26
C PRO A 174 1.51 -12.49 7.82
N ILE A 175 0.52 -12.54 6.93
CA ILE A 175 0.65 -12.07 5.54
C ILE A 175 0.60 -10.55 5.48
N ARG A 176 -0.29 -9.94 6.26
CA ARG A 176 -0.40 -8.48 6.34
C ARG A 176 0.87 -7.87 6.94
N GLU A 177 1.41 -8.39 8.02
CA GLU A 177 2.69 -7.99 8.63
C GLU A 177 3.87 -8.14 7.65
N LYS A 178 3.82 -9.20 6.84
CA LYS A 178 4.85 -9.47 5.83
C LYS A 178 4.89 -8.39 4.73
N TYR A 179 3.76 -7.80 4.36
CA TYR A 179 3.66 -6.98 3.15
C TYR A 179 3.23 -5.53 3.37
N VAL A 180 2.32 -5.24 4.28
CA VAL A 180 1.80 -3.88 4.51
C VAL A 180 2.92 -2.91 4.85
N GLY A 181 2.87 -1.72 4.27
CA GLY A 181 3.89 -0.67 4.42
C GLY A 181 5.14 -0.83 3.55
N LYS A 182 5.33 -1.97 2.87
CA LYS A 182 6.48 -2.19 2.00
C LYS A 182 6.25 -1.58 0.61
N LYS A 183 7.35 -1.12 0.01
CA LYS A 183 7.34 -0.62 -1.37
C LYS A 183 7.43 -1.77 -2.36
N ILE A 184 6.62 -1.70 -3.41
CA ILE A 184 6.75 -2.59 -4.56
C ILE A 184 7.69 -1.98 -5.61
N PRO A 185 8.32 -2.80 -6.48
CA PRO A 185 9.11 -2.30 -7.60
C PRO A 185 8.26 -1.42 -8.52
N LYS A 186 8.71 -0.19 -8.79
CA LYS A 186 8.03 0.69 -9.76
C LYS A 186 8.02 0.04 -11.14
N ARG A 187 6.87 -0.06 -11.78
CA ARG A 187 6.74 -0.32 -13.22
C ARG A 187 6.43 0.99 -13.94
N HIS A 188 7.07 1.16 -15.10
CA HIS A 188 6.86 2.32 -15.97
C HIS A 188 5.67 2.17 -16.92
N SER A 189 4.71 1.26 -16.65
CA SER A 189 3.51 1.12 -17.46
C SER A 189 2.33 1.81 -16.78
N GLY A 190 1.48 2.50 -17.56
CA GLY A 190 0.25 3.11 -17.08
C GLY A 190 -0.84 2.10 -16.65
N ASN A 191 -0.54 0.80 -16.65
CA ASN A 191 -1.49 -0.22 -16.20
C ASN A 191 -1.51 -0.28 -14.67
N PRO A 192 -2.66 -0.07 -14.01
CA PRO A 192 -2.78 -0.15 -12.56
C PRO A 192 -2.62 -1.58 -12.01
N ILE A 193 -2.66 -2.62 -12.86
CA ILE A 193 -2.58 -4.02 -12.44
C ILE A 193 -1.18 -4.57 -12.68
N MET A 194 -0.63 -5.23 -11.66
CA MET A 194 0.61 -5.98 -11.72
C MET A 194 0.41 -7.37 -11.14
N TYR A 195 1.05 -8.37 -11.75
CA TYR A 195 0.99 -9.76 -11.31
C TYR A 195 2.35 -10.21 -10.83
N PHE A 196 2.38 -10.92 -9.70
CA PHE A 196 3.56 -11.53 -9.11
C PHE A 196 3.28 -13.01 -8.88
N ASN A 197 4.11 -13.86 -9.45
CA ASN A 197 4.07 -15.33 -9.31
C ASN A 197 2.71 -15.98 -9.72
N CYS A 198 1.97 -15.35 -10.62
CA CYS A 198 0.71 -15.84 -11.19
C CYS A 198 0.54 -15.41 -12.64
#